data_85cc428a2d7560a2e20b0039c1e9b286
#
_entry.id   85cc428a2d7560a2e20b0039c1e9b286
#
_cell.length_a   1.000
_cell.length_b   1.000
_cell.length_c   1.000
_cell.angle_alpha   90.00
_cell.angle_beta   90.00
_cell.angle_gamma   90.00
#
_symmetry.space_group_name_H-M   'P 1'
#
loop_
_entity.id
_entity.type
_entity.pdbx_description
1 polymer ?
#
loop_
_entity_poly.entity_id
_entity_poly.type
_entity_poly.pdbx_seq_one_letter_code
_entity_poly.pdbx_strand_id
1 'polypeptide(L)'
;MDQKIMERSNTIGIVGIITDKPYLILDASEWRKRLYETKLERVRPSGAKDIFILQFDGSAAGTEKRIEEITKGVEVMIGGEIRTENVYDPRPEENRVKIYIYAEMIAVNDPPVDDQNEVTIRGNICRPPYYRQTRSRTVKGKRRTVTNLIVAVNSNKGTNYIPCVCFGWQAFLANALEVGDYVEIYGRFQSREYRKRIDGQKPPYLVTVYEVCANKIKSRKIKEEGQEEERGSDV
;
A
#
# COMPACT_ATOMS: atom_id res chain seq x y z
N MET A 1 -23.79 -24.92 9.78
CA MET A 1 -22.56 -24.24 10.29
C MET A 1 -22.01 -23.40 9.16
N ASP A 2 -22.40 -22.14 9.11
CA ASP A 2 -21.92 -21.20 8.09
C ASP A 2 -20.44 -20.91 8.39
N GLN A 3 -19.55 -21.44 7.56
CA GLN A 3 -18.17 -20.97 7.50
C GLN A 3 -18.21 -19.51 7.01
N LYS A 4 -18.28 -18.59 7.95
CA LYS A 4 -18.03 -17.17 7.71
C LYS A 4 -16.61 -17.09 7.14
N ILE A 5 -16.49 -16.95 5.81
CA ILE A 5 -15.22 -16.68 5.15
C ILE A 5 -14.68 -15.42 5.82
N MET A 6 -13.65 -15.58 6.64
CA MET A 6 -13.00 -14.45 7.29
C MET A 6 -12.38 -13.63 6.17
N GLU A 7 -13.05 -12.53 5.82
CA GLU A 7 -12.52 -11.60 4.82
C GLU A 7 -11.13 -11.12 5.26
N ARG A 8 -10.14 -11.29 4.40
CA ARG A 8 -8.76 -10.90 4.69
C ARG A 8 -8.69 -9.41 5.00
N SER A 9 -7.91 -9.06 6.02
CA SER A 9 -7.75 -7.67 6.48
C SER A 9 -6.76 -6.85 5.64
N ASN A 10 -6.00 -7.49 4.76
CA ASN A 10 -4.96 -6.88 3.93
C ASN A 10 -4.86 -7.64 2.61
N THR A 11 -5.30 -7.03 1.53
CA THR A 11 -5.23 -7.62 0.20
C THR A 11 -4.78 -6.60 -0.81
N ILE A 12 -3.97 -7.03 -1.77
CA ILE A 12 -3.60 -6.27 -2.96
C ILE A 12 -3.74 -7.15 -4.19
N GLY A 13 -4.39 -6.61 -5.23
CA GLY A 13 -4.36 -7.10 -6.61
C GLY A 13 -3.72 -6.04 -7.49
N ILE A 14 -2.62 -6.36 -8.18
CA ILE A 14 -1.88 -5.38 -8.97
C ILE A 14 -1.27 -6.01 -10.21
N VAL A 15 -1.33 -5.27 -11.32
CA VAL A 15 -0.65 -5.59 -12.57
C VAL A 15 0.52 -4.64 -12.75
N GLY A 16 1.65 -5.17 -13.24
CA GLY A 16 2.83 -4.36 -13.52
C GLY A 16 3.93 -5.17 -14.21
N ILE A 17 5.03 -4.50 -14.51
CA ILE A 17 6.18 -5.04 -15.25
C ILE A 17 7.34 -5.28 -14.29
N ILE A 18 7.94 -6.44 -14.35
CA ILE A 18 9.17 -6.77 -13.61
C ILE A 18 10.34 -5.97 -14.19
N THR A 19 11.03 -5.20 -13.33
CA THR A 19 12.16 -4.36 -13.79
C THR A 19 13.51 -5.00 -13.62
N ASP A 20 13.64 -5.91 -12.65
CA ASP A 20 14.90 -6.58 -12.30
C ASP A 20 14.66 -8.09 -12.21
N LYS A 21 15.66 -8.91 -12.59
CA LYS A 21 15.59 -10.34 -12.35
C LYS A 21 15.44 -10.62 -10.84
N PRO A 22 14.52 -11.50 -10.41
CA PRO A 22 14.42 -11.89 -9.02
C PRO A 22 15.74 -12.45 -8.48
N TYR A 23 16.10 -12.03 -7.29
CA TYR A 23 17.27 -12.54 -6.58
C TYR A 23 16.88 -13.15 -5.23
N LEU A 24 17.65 -14.15 -4.81
CA LEU A 24 17.42 -14.85 -3.55
C LEU A 24 17.86 -13.96 -2.38
N ILE A 25 16.97 -13.67 -1.44
CA ILE A 25 17.28 -12.91 -0.21
C ILE A 25 17.34 -13.81 1.03
N LEU A 26 16.71 -14.98 0.97
CA LEU A 26 16.74 -15.97 2.05
C LEU A 26 16.69 -17.37 1.44
N ASP A 27 17.67 -18.22 1.77
CA ASP A 27 17.68 -19.61 1.31
C ASP A 27 16.73 -20.48 2.13
N ALA A 28 16.34 -21.61 1.55
CA ALA A 28 15.50 -22.60 2.20
C ALA A 28 16.19 -23.18 3.45
N SER A 29 15.40 -23.44 4.47
CA SER A 29 15.79 -24.25 5.62
C SER A 29 14.70 -25.27 5.91
N GLU A 30 14.92 -26.16 6.88
CA GLU A 30 13.93 -27.17 7.31
C GLU A 30 12.53 -26.55 7.59
N TRP A 31 12.51 -25.29 8.00
CA TRP A 31 11.28 -24.59 8.42
C TRP A 31 10.89 -23.40 7.54
N ARG A 32 11.65 -23.06 6.46
CA ARG A 32 11.44 -21.90 5.62
C ARG A 32 11.63 -22.21 4.14
N LYS A 33 10.75 -21.64 3.32
CA LYS A 33 10.89 -21.63 1.86
C LYS A 33 11.89 -20.56 1.43
N ARG A 34 12.48 -20.72 0.24
CA ARG A 34 13.28 -19.69 -0.40
C ARG A 34 12.45 -18.43 -0.59
N LEU A 35 13.04 -17.30 -0.25
CA LEU A 35 12.43 -15.98 -0.42
C LEU A 35 13.20 -15.19 -1.47
N TYR A 36 12.48 -14.69 -2.45
CA TYR A 36 13.00 -13.91 -3.55
C TYR A 36 12.52 -12.45 -3.44
N GLU A 37 13.33 -11.53 -3.97
CA GLU A 37 12.97 -10.13 -4.10
C GLU A 37 13.22 -9.64 -5.53
N THR A 38 12.35 -8.78 -6.02
CA THR A 38 12.49 -8.05 -7.28
C THR A 38 11.76 -6.71 -7.18
N LYS A 39 11.68 -5.97 -8.27
CA LYS A 39 10.90 -4.74 -8.36
C LYS A 39 9.82 -4.86 -9.42
N LEU A 40 8.66 -4.27 -9.10
CA LEU A 40 7.50 -4.14 -9.97
C LEU A 40 7.31 -2.68 -10.34
N GLU A 41 7.35 -2.36 -11.64
CA GLU A 41 7.01 -1.02 -12.16
C GLU A 41 5.55 -1.01 -12.64
N ARG A 42 4.85 0.07 -12.33
CA ARG A 42 3.53 0.36 -12.87
C ARG A 42 3.46 1.82 -13.32
N VAL A 43 2.89 2.05 -14.49
CA VAL A 43 2.65 3.39 -15.00
C VAL A 43 1.19 3.78 -14.74
N ARG A 44 0.99 4.90 -14.03
CA ARG A 44 -0.36 5.42 -13.77
C ARG A 44 -0.95 6.07 -15.03
N PRO A 45 -2.28 6.24 -15.11
CA PRO A 45 -2.89 7.02 -16.21
C PRO A 45 -2.34 8.45 -16.35
N SER A 46 -1.77 9.02 -15.29
CA SER A 46 -1.11 10.33 -15.31
C SER A 46 0.31 10.32 -15.90
N GLY A 47 0.84 9.19 -16.30
CA GLY A 47 2.22 8.99 -16.74
C GLY A 47 3.24 8.85 -15.60
N ALA A 48 2.83 9.02 -14.35
CA ALA A 48 3.73 8.81 -13.21
C ALA A 48 4.02 7.33 -13.01
N LYS A 49 5.27 7.02 -12.67
CA LYS A 49 5.72 5.65 -12.40
C LYS A 49 5.71 5.35 -10.92
N ASP A 50 5.18 4.19 -10.57
CA ASP A 50 5.34 3.55 -9.27
C ASP A 50 6.34 2.42 -9.41
N ILE A 51 7.29 2.33 -8.48
CA ILE A 51 8.22 1.19 -8.39
C ILE A 51 8.07 0.60 -7.00
N PHE A 52 7.64 -0.65 -6.94
CA PHE A 52 7.40 -1.37 -5.68
C PHE A 52 8.44 -2.45 -5.46
N ILE A 53 8.80 -2.68 -4.21
CA ILE A 53 9.53 -3.87 -3.80
C ILE A 53 8.53 -5.03 -3.78
N LEU A 54 8.86 -6.11 -4.47
CA LEU A 54 8.08 -7.34 -4.54
C LEU A 54 8.87 -8.48 -3.91
N GLN A 55 8.32 -9.09 -2.88
CA GLN A 55 8.87 -10.30 -2.26
C GLN A 55 7.90 -11.47 -2.44
N PHE A 56 8.43 -12.66 -2.65
CA PHE A 56 7.62 -13.87 -2.79
C PHE A 56 8.45 -15.12 -2.46
N ASP A 57 7.78 -16.16 -1.99
CA ASP A 57 8.38 -17.49 -1.88
C ASP A 57 8.13 -18.32 -3.15
N GLY A 58 8.87 -19.40 -3.32
CA GLY A 58 8.77 -20.26 -4.51
C GLY A 58 7.38 -20.83 -4.76
N SER A 59 6.46 -20.80 -3.77
CA SER A 59 5.09 -21.28 -3.93
C SER A 59 4.17 -20.26 -4.61
N ALA A 60 4.48 -18.97 -4.54
CA ALA A 60 3.67 -17.91 -5.12
C ALA A 60 3.60 -18.00 -6.66
N ALA A 61 4.64 -18.47 -7.30
CA ALA A 61 4.70 -18.70 -8.74
C ALA A 61 4.18 -20.10 -9.16
N GLY A 62 3.68 -20.89 -8.21
CA GLY A 62 3.13 -22.22 -8.46
C GLY A 62 4.16 -23.36 -8.55
N THR A 63 5.40 -23.07 -8.89
CA THR A 63 6.55 -23.99 -8.82
C THR A 63 7.84 -23.18 -8.91
N GLU A 64 8.94 -23.68 -8.30
CA GLU A 64 10.27 -23.06 -8.46
C GLU A 64 10.70 -22.92 -9.93
N LYS A 65 10.20 -23.78 -10.82
CA LYS A 65 10.47 -23.70 -12.28
C LYS A 65 9.91 -22.43 -12.92
N ARG A 66 8.80 -21.88 -12.43
CA ARG A 66 8.21 -20.66 -12.97
C ARG A 66 8.92 -19.37 -12.54
N ILE A 67 9.81 -19.43 -11.54
CA ILE A 67 10.61 -18.26 -11.16
C ILE A 67 11.50 -17.82 -12.33
N GLU A 68 11.94 -18.76 -13.17
CA GLU A 68 12.73 -18.44 -14.37
C GLU A 68 11.93 -17.69 -15.43
N GLU A 69 10.60 -17.76 -15.41
CA GLU A 69 9.71 -17.02 -16.30
C GLU A 69 9.52 -15.56 -15.84
N ILE A 70 9.73 -15.29 -14.53
CA ILE A 70 9.65 -13.96 -13.94
C ILE A 70 10.94 -13.19 -14.25
N THR A 71 11.03 -12.65 -15.46
CA THR A 71 12.21 -11.95 -15.93
C THR A 71 11.93 -10.47 -16.17
N LYS A 72 12.99 -9.69 -16.33
CA LYS A 72 12.87 -8.26 -16.66
C LYS A 72 12.05 -8.05 -17.94
N GLY A 73 11.08 -7.14 -17.87
CA GLY A 73 10.20 -6.77 -18.97
C GLY A 73 8.91 -7.60 -19.07
N VAL A 74 8.79 -8.64 -18.26
CA VAL A 74 7.57 -9.47 -18.22
C VAL A 74 6.49 -8.78 -17.41
N GLU A 75 5.27 -8.73 -17.96
CA GLU A 75 4.09 -8.30 -17.22
C GLU A 75 3.56 -9.43 -16.36
N VAL A 76 3.22 -9.09 -15.12
CA VAL A 76 2.68 -10.02 -14.14
C VAL A 76 1.45 -9.45 -13.45
N MET A 77 0.52 -10.33 -13.13
CA MET A 77 -0.57 -10.07 -12.19
C MET A 77 -0.20 -10.67 -10.84
N ILE A 78 -0.34 -9.88 -9.79
CA ILE A 78 0.05 -10.23 -8.44
C ILE A 78 -1.17 -10.15 -7.53
N GLY A 79 -1.39 -11.22 -6.76
CA GLY A 79 -2.27 -11.25 -5.61
C GLY A 79 -1.46 -11.44 -4.34
N GLY A 80 -1.75 -10.65 -3.29
CA GLY A 80 -1.00 -10.75 -2.05
C GLY A 80 -1.40 -9.74 -0.99
N GLU A 81 -0.43 -9.32 -0.20
CA GLU A 81 -0.61 -8.36 0.89
C GLU A 81 0.52 -7.33 0.96
N ILE A 82 0.23 -6.16 1.56
CA ILE A 82 1.24 -5.13 1.84
C ILE A 82 1.85 -5.45 3.20
N ARG A 83 3.17 -5.59 3.25
CA ARG A 83 3.91 -5.83 4.49
C ARG A 83 4.82 -4.69 4.86
N THR A 84 5.09 -4.57 6.16
CA THR A 84 6.01 -3.58 6.72
C THR A 84 7.03 -4.25 7.62
N GLU A 85 8.28 -3.80 7.52
CA GLU A 85 9.40 -4.32 8.29
C GLU A 85 10.25 -3.15 8.79
N ASN A 86 10.67 -3.19 10.06
CA ASN A 86 11.59 -2.19 10.59
C ASN A 86 12.99 -2.39 10.02
N VAL A 87 13.59 -1.32 9.54
CA VAL A 87 14.99 -1.31 9.10
C VAL A 87 15.86 -0.92 10.30
N TYR A 88 16.76 -1.81 10.66
CA TYR A 88 17.75 -1.55 11.72
C TYR A 88 18.91 -0.75 11.11
N ASP A 89 19.25 0.37 11.76
CA ASP A 89 20.33 1.28 11.34
C ASP A 89 20.18 1.80 9.89
N PRO A 90 19.07 2.48 9.56
CA PRO A 90 18.84 2.96 8.21
C PRO A 90 19.79 4.11 7.89
N ARG A 91 20.33 4.11 6.66
CA ARG A 91 21.07 5.26 6.14
C ARG A 91 20.16 6.51 6.10
N PRO A 92 20.73 7.74 6.07
CA PRO A 92 19.94 8.98 6.08
C PRO A 92 18.89 9.08 4.96
N GLU A 93 19.20 8.50 3.78
CA GLU A 93 18.32 8.44 2.61
C GLU A 93 17.27 7.32 2.68
N GLU A 94 17.38 6.40 3.64
CA GLU A 94 16.46 5.27 3.80
C GLU A 94 15.31 5.60 4.75
N ASN A 95 14.20 4.91 4.55
CA ASN A 95 13.10 4.91 5.51
C ASN A 95 13.41 3.95 6.66
N ARG A 96 12.95 4.29 7.86
CA ARG A 96 13.04 3.39 9.02
C ARG A 96 12.12 2.18 8.92
N VAL A 97 11.19 2.19 7.97
CA VAL A 97 10.26 1.11 7.71
C VAL A 97 10.32 0.79 6.22
N LYS A 98 10.67 -0.44 5.90
CA LYS A 98 10.54 -1.02 4.56
C LYS A 98 9.08 -1.40 4.34
N ILE A 99 8.50 -0.99 3.23
CA ILE A 99 7.14 -1.33 2.83
C ILE A 99 7.23 -2.03 1.49
N TYR A 100 6.62 -3.20 1.37
CA TYR A 100 6.71 -4.04 0.19
C TYR A 100 5.43 -4.84 -0.05
N ILE A 101 5.26 -5.34 -1.26
CA ILE A 101 4.22 -6.30 -1.62
C ILE A 101 4.79 -7.70 -1.35
N TYR A 102 4.12 -8.47 -0.53
CA TYR A 102 4.38 -9.91 -0.43
C TYR A 102 3.37 -10.64 -1.30
N ALA A 103 3.85 -11.20 -2.40
CA ALA A 103 3.00 -11.94 -3.32
C ALA A 103 2.75 -13.36 -2.80
N GLU A 104 1.47 -13.72 -2.77
CA GLU A 104 0.99 -15.07 -2.53
C GLU A 104 0.67 -15.79 -3.85
N MET A 105 0.39 -15.01 -4.89
CA MET A 105 0.16 -15.46 -6.26
C MET A 105 0.87 -14.53 -7.23
N ILE A 106 1.54 -15.12 -8.21
CA ILE A 106 2.12 -14.42 -9.35
C ILE A 106 1.72 -15.17 -10.62
N ALA A 107 1.05 -14.49 -11.53
CA ALA A 107 0.74 -15.00 -12.85
C ALA A 107 1.44 -14.15 -13.92
N VAL A 108 2.16 -14.80 -14.82
CA VAL A 108 2.72 -14.15 -16.01
C VAL A 108 1.59 -13.92 -17.01
N ASN A 109 1.47 -12.69 -17.50
CA ASN A 109 0.43 -12.29 -18.43
C ASN A 109 0.95 -12.36 -19.87
N ASP A 110 0.43 -13.32 -20.62
CA ASP A 110 0.66 -13.44 -22.07
C ASP A 110 -0.64 -13.94 -22.73
N PRO A 111 -1.41 -13.08 -23.40
CA PRO A 111 -1.18 -11.65 -23.65
C PRO A 111 -1.35 -10.75 -22.40
N PRO A 112 -0.88 -9.49 -22.46
CA PRO A 112 -1.09 -8.50 -21.39
C PRO A 112 -2.57 -8.34 -21.01
N VAL A 113 -2.82 -8.05 -19.74
CA VAL A 113 -4.17 -7.88 -19.17
C VAL A 113 -4.46 -6.43 -18.83
N ASP A 114 -5.72 -6.14 -18.49
CA ASP A 114 -6.16 -4.81 -18.06
C ASP A 114 -5.41 -4.35 -16.81
N ASP A 115 -5.14 -3.04 -16.76
CA ASP A 115 -4.46 -2.41 -15.62
C ASP A 115 -5.27 -2.56 -14.34
N GLN A 116 -4.67 -3.16 -13.33
CA GLN A 116 -5.27 -3.37 -12.01
C GLN A 116 -4.35 -2.83 -10.92
N ASN A 117 -4.94 -2.16 -9.94
CA ASN A 117 -4.28 -1.79 -8.69
C ASN A 117 -5.36 -1.56 -7.63
N GLU A 118 -5.71 -2.60 -6.95
CA GLU A 118 -6.78 -2.61 -5.96
C GLU A 118 -6.24 -3.09 -4.61
N VAL A 119 -6.51 -2.31 -3.58
CA VAL A 119 -6.09 -2.59 -2.21
C VAL A 119 -7.28 -2.52 -1.29
N THR A 120 -7.39 -3.50 -0.41
CA THR A 120 -8.30 -3.46 0.74
C THR A 120 -7.50 -3.59 2.02
N ILE A 121 -7.65 -2.61 2.92
CA ILE A 121 -7.02 -2.60 4.25
C ILE A 121 -8.11 -2.52 5.30
N ARG A 122 -8.07 -3.41 6.29
CA ARG A 122 -8.95 -3.40 7.47
C ARG A 122 -8.10 -3.46 8.73
N GLY A 123 -8.29 -2.50 9.62
CA GLY A 123 -7.49 -2.41 10.84
C GLY A 123 -7.83 -1.19 11.67
N ASN A 124 -6.99 -0.89 12.64
CA ASN A 124 -7.22 0.21 13.57
C ASN A 124 -6.25 1.38 13.32
N ILE A 125 -6.75 2.59 13.46
CA ILE A 125 -5.91 3.79 13.45
C ILE A 125 -4.94 3.72 14.63
N CYS A 126 -3.62 3.79 14.37
CA CYS A 126 -2.61 3.67 15.42
C CYS A 126 -1.89 4.97 15.76
N ARG A 127 -2.16 6.04 15.03
CA ARG A 127 -1.69 7.41 15.31
C ARG A 127 -2.77 8.42 14.98
N PRO A 128 -2.80 9.59 15.66
CA PRO A 128 -3.74 10.65 15.32
C PRO A 128 -3.67 10.99 13.82
N PRO A 129 -4.83 11.11 13.13
CA PRO A 129 -4.88 11.53 11.75
C PRO A 129 -4.17 12.88 11.55
N TYR A 130 -3.36 12.98 10.50
CA TYR A 130 -2.65 14.23 10.19
C TYR A 130 -3.33 14.95 9.02
N TYR A 131 -4.20 15.89 9.35
CA TYR A 131 -4.93 16.71 8.39
C TYR A 131 -4.11 17.93 7.97
N ARG A 132 -4.14 18.25 6.67
CA ARG A 132 -3.53 19.45 6.12
C ARG A 132 -4.19 19.89 4.83
N GLN A 133 -4.02 21.17 4.50
CA GLN A 133 -4.38 21.72 3.20
C GLN A 133 -3.12 21.94 2.36
N THR A 134 -3.11 21.48 1.13
CA THR A 134 -2.01 21.66 0.17
C THR A 134 -2.51 22.43 -1.05
N ARG A 135 -1.60 23.09 -1.79
CA ARG A 135 -1.96 23.69 -3.07
C ARG A 135 -2.35 22.59 -4.06
N SER A 136 -3.45 22.79 -4.78
CA SER A 136 -3.83 21.87 -5.85
C SER A 136 -2.79 21.92 -6.98
N ARG A 137 -2.38 20.75 -7.48
CA ARG A 137 -1.50 20.66 -8.65
C ARG A 137 -2.26 20.80 -9.97
N THR A 138 -3.56 20.52 -9.96
CA THR A 138 -4.40 20.49 -11.17
C THR A 138 -5.17 21.77 -11.40
N VAL A 139 -5.47 22.54 -10.34
CA VAL A 139 -6.23 23.78 -10.46
C VAL A 139 -5.50 24.90 -9.72
N LYS A 140 -5.02 25.90 -10.47
CA LYS A 140 -4.31 27.06 -9.94
C LYS A 140 -5.19 27.82 -8.93
N GLY A 141 -4.65 28.10 -7.74
CA GLY A 141 -5.35 28.84 -6.68
C GLY A 141 -6.25 27.98 -5.78
N LYS A 142 -6.59 26.74 -6.13
CA LYS A 142 -7.37 25.86 -5.26
C LYS A 142 -6.48 25.16 -4.24
N ARG A 143 -7.04 24.94 -3.05
CA ARG A 143 -6.45 24.08 -2.02
C ARG A 143 -7.04 22.70 -2.11
N ARG A 144 -6.24 21.68 -1.78
CA ARG A 144 -6.65 20.29 -1.69
C ARG A 144 -6.48 19.83 -0.25
N THR A 145 -7.52 19.26 0.32
CA THR A 145 -7.47 18.65 1.65
C THR A 145 -6.82 17.28 1.56
N VAL A 146 -5.98 16.98 2.54
CA VAL A 146 -5.23 15.72 2.65
C VAL A 146 -5.21 15.29 4.10
N THR A 147 -5.56 14.04 4.37
CA THR A 147 -5.36 13.40 5.68
C THR A 147 -4.48 12.18 5.52
N ASN A 148 -3.41 12.10 6.30
CA ASN A 148 -2.56 10.93 6.38
C ASN A 148 -2.95 10.13 7.61
N LEU A 149 -3.05 8.81 7.42
CA LEU A 149 -3.35 7.82 8.44
C LEU A 149 -2.23 6.79 8.50
N ILE A 150 -2.09 6.12 9.65
CA ILE A 150 -1.36 4.86 9.75
C ILE A 150 -2.32 3.84 10.33
N VAL A 151 -2.58 2.78 9.58
CA VAL A 151 -3.48 1.70 9.96
C VAL A 151 -2.67 0.49 10.42
N ALA A 152 -2.91 0.05 11.64
CA ALA A 152 -2.36 -1.19 12.17
C ALA A 152 -3.23 -2.37 11.73
N VAL A 153 -2.65 -3.26 10.94
CA VAL A 153 -3.31 -4.45 10.40
C VAL A 153 -2.63 -5.69 10.96
N ASN A 154 -3.36 -6.45 11.74
CA ASN A 154 -2.86 -7.69 12.33
C ASN A 154 -2.85 -8.81 11.29
N SER A 155 -1.80 -9.58 11.27
CA SER A 155 -1.63 -10.82 10.52
C SER A 155 -1.04 -11.92 11.39
N ASN A 156 -1.03 -13.15 10.92
CA ASN A 156 -0.40 -14.27 11.62
C ASN A 156 1.13 -14.13 11.80
N LYS A 157 1.74 -13.15 11.11
CA LYS A 157 3.19 -12.88 11.13
C LYS A 157 3.55 -11.60 11.90
N GLY A 158 2.57 -10.96 12.54
CA GLY A 158 2.74 -9.71 13.27
C GLY A 158 1.82 -8.60 12.74
N THR A 159 2.07 -7.37 13.19
CA THR A 159 1.27 -6.21 12.81
C THR A 159 1.98 -5.41 11.73
N ASN A 160 1.27 -5.15 10.63
CA ASN A 160 1.72 -4.25 9.57
C ASN A 160 1.18 -2.83 9.82
N TYR A 161 2.05 -1.83 9.80
CA TYR A 161 1.70 -0.42 9.97
C TYR A 161 1.67 0.27 8.61
N ILE A 162 0.49 0.30 7.99
CA ILE A 162 0.31 0.69 6.60
C ILE A 162 -0.02 2.18 6.51
N PRO A 163 0.83 3.01 5.87
CA PRO A 163 0.51 4.40 5.59
C PRO A 163 -0.62 4.51 4.58
N CYS A 164 -1.62 5.33 4.89
CA CYS A 164 -2.73 5.62 4.01
C CYS A 164 -2.88 7.13 3.83
N VAL A 165 -3.26 7.55 2.62
CA VAL A 165 -3.53 8.94 2.31
C VAL A 165 -4.93 9.10 1.75
N CYS A 166 -5.69 10.03 2.32
CA CYS A 166 -7.03 10.40 1.91
C CYS A 166 -7.03 11.79 1.29
N PHE A 167 -7.83 12.00 0.25
CA PHE A 167 -7.96 13.28 -0.43
C PHE A 167 -9.42 13.73 -0.51
N GLY A 168 -9.63 15.07 -0.57
CA GLY A 168 -10.96 15.66 -0.74
C GLY A 168 -11.93 15.23 0.35
N TRP A 169 -13.11 14.73 -0.03
CA TRP A 169 -14.13 14.26 0.91
C TRP A 169 -13.62 13.14 1.83
N GLN A 170 -12.87 12.17 1.29
CA GLN A 170 -12.29 11.11 2.11
C GLN A 170 -11.31 11.65 3.17
N ALA A 171 -10.62 12.75 2.88
CA ALA A 171 -9.73 13.40 3.85
C ALA A 171 -10.51 14.08 4.99
N PHE A 172 -11.68 14.65 4.68
CA PHE A 172 -12.57 15.21 5.69
C PHE A 172 -13.08 14.12 6.62
N LEU A 173 -13.62 13.01 6.08
CA LEU A 173 -14.08 11.87 6.86
C LEU A 173 -12.95 11.26 7.73
N ALA A 174 -11.76 11.11 7.15
CA ALA A 174 -10.62 10.55 7.85
C ALA A 174 -10.12 11.44 9.00
N ASN A 175 -10.34 12.77 8.93
CA ASN A 175 -9.95 13.70 9.97
C ASN A 175 -10.80 13.59 11.26
N ALA A 176 -12.03 13.07 11.13
CA ALA A 176 -12.93 12.85 12.27
C ALA A 176 -12.60 11.58 13.08
N LEU A 177 -11.67 10.74 12.57
CA LEU A 177 -11.26 9.48 13.21
C LEU A 177 -10.24 9.72 14.32
N GLU A 178 -10.20 8.80 15.26
CA GLU A 178 -9.28 8.80 16.40
C GLU A 178 -8.44 7.53 16.46
N VAL A 179 -7.40 7.54 17.30
CA VAL A 179 -6.60 6.35 17.59
C VAL A 179 -7.47 5.27 18.21
N GLY A 180 -7.41 4.05 17.67
CA GLY A 180 -8.24 2.92 18.06
C GLY A 180 -9.46 2.69 17.18
N ASP A 181 -9.91 3.69 16.40
CA ASP A 181 -11.03 3.51 15.47
C ASP A 181 -10.73 2.45 14.42
N TYR A 182 -11.67 1.52 14.24
CA TYR A 182 -11.60 0.52 13.18
C TYR A 182 -12.04 1.12 11.84
N VAL A 183 -11.23 0.88 10.81
CA VAL A 183 -11.46 1.37 9.46
C VAL A 183 -11.33 0.28 8.41
N GLU A 184 -12.11 0.43 7.34
CA GLU A 184 -11.93 -0.28 6.08
C GLU A 184 -11.58 0.73 5.00
N ILE A 185 -10.44 0.53 4.35
CA ILE A 185 -9.93 1.40 3.29
C ILE A 185 -9.86 0.60 2.00
N TYR A 186 -10.49 1.13 0.97
CA TYR A 186 -10.42 0.64 -0.41
C TYR A 186 -9.69 1.68 -1.24
N GLY A 187 -8.69 1.25 -1.99
CA GLY A 187 -7.86 2.19 -2.73
C GLY A 187 -6.85 1.53 -3.65
N ARG A 188 -5.76 2.24 -3.91
CA ARG A 188 -4.64 1.76 -4.71
C ARG A 188 -3.33 1.97 -3.98
N PHE A 189 -2.37 1.09 -4.21
CA PHE A 189 -1.00 1.25 -3.71
C PHE A 189 -0.23 2.18 -4.63
N GLN A 190 0.52 3.10 -4.06
CA GLN A 190 1.31 4.06 -4.83
C GLN A 190 2.63 4.38 -4.13
N SER A 191 3.60 4.81 -4.92
CA SER A 191 4.85 5.38 -4.45
C SER A 191 4.89 6.88 -4.75
N ARG A 192 5.66 7.61 -3.98
CA ARG A 192 6.01 9.00 -4.30
C ARG A 192 7.38 9.33 -3.75
N GLU A 193 8.11 10.12 -4.48
CA GLU A 193 9.37 10.66 -4.04
C GLU A 193 9.21 12.02 -3.38
N TYR A 194 9.97 12.27 -2.32
CA TYR A 194 10.11 13.57 -1.72
C TYR A 194 11.55 13.86 -1.33
N ARG A 195 11.89 15.13 -1.29
CA ARG A 195 13.21 15.58 -0.86
C ARG A 195 13.25 15.75 0.65
N LYS A 196 14.00 14.90 1.32
CA LYS A 196 14.25 14.97 2.76
C LYS A 196 15.49 15.84 2.99
N ARG A 197 15.33 16.89 3.78
CA ARG A 197 16.46 17.71 4.27
C ARG A 197 16.84 17.23 5.67
N ILE A 198 18.12 17.03 5.87
CA ILE A 198 18.69 16.79 7.19
C ILE A 198 19.51 18.04 7.51
N ASP A 199 19.30 18.62 8.70
CA ASP A 199 19.99 19.82 9.11
C ASP A 199 21.51 19.65 8.99
N GLY A 200 22.16 20.65 8.36
CA GLY A 200 23.60 20.66 8.12
C GLY A 200 24.09 19.87 6.91
N GLN A 201 23.24 19.10 6.20
CA GLN A 201 23.64 18.34 5.01
C GLN A 201 23.09 18.90 3.71
N LYS A 202 23.93 18.97 2.69
CA LYS A 202 23.57 19.33 1.29
C LYS A 202 24.25 18.33 0.35
N PRO A 203 23.57 17.85 -0.72
CA PRO A 203 22.18 18.10 -1.15
C PRO A 203 21.13 17.34 -0.34
N PRO A 204 19.82 17.71 -0.47
CA PRO A 204 18.75 16.94 0.16
C PRO A 204 18.64 15.55 -0.47
N TYR A 205 18.36 14.55 0.35
CA TYR A 205 18.13 13.17 -0.10
C TYR A 205 16.77 13.01 -0.76
N LEU A 206 16.72 12.20 -1.82
CA LEU A 206 15.48 11.75 -2.42
C LEU A 206 15.04 10.47 -1.72
N VAL A 207 13.84 10.49 -1.14
CA VAL A 207 13.28 9.35 -0.39
C VAL A 207 11.97 8.93 -1.04
N THR A 208 11.84 7.64 -1.33
CA THR A 208 10.58 7.05 -1.81
C THR A 208 9.73 6.64 -0.62
N VAL A 209 8.48 7.07 -0.59
CA VAL A 209 7.47 6.60 0.36
C VAL A 209 6.40 5.82 -0.37
N TYR A 210 5.89 4.80 0.28
CA TYR A 210 4.81 3.95 -0.19
C TYR A 210 3.58 4.18 0.69
N GLU A 211 2.42 4.29 0.07
CA GLU A 211 1.17 4.57 0.77
C GLU A 211 -0.03 4.01 0.00
N VAL A 212 -1.09 3.67 0.71
CA VAL A 212 -2.39 3.37 0.10
C VAL A 212 -3.15 4.68 -0.09
N CYS A 213 -3.43 5.03 -1.35
CA CYS A 213 -4.28 6.15 -1.69
C CYS A 213 -5.74 5.72 -1.62
N ALA A 214 -6.46 6.17 -0.60
CA ALA A 214 -7.84 5.79 -0.34
C ALA A 214 -8.80 6.39 -1.39
N ASN A 215 -9.54 5.52 -2.06
CA ASN A 215 -10.69 5.89 -2.88
C ASN A 215 -11.97 5.94 -2.02
N LYS A 216 -12.04 5.07 -1.00
CA LYS A 216 -13.16 4.98 -0.06
C LYS A 216 -12.64 4.59 1.32
N ILE A 217 -13.17 5.26 2.34
CA ILE A 217 -12.97 4.91 3.75
C ILE A 217 -14.32 4.64 4.39
N LYS A 218 -14.40 3.60 5.21
CA LYS A 218 -15.56 3.27 6.03
C LYS A 218 -15.11 3.11 7.48
N SER A 219 -15.95 3.55 8.41
CA SER A 219 -15.82 3.32 9.85
C SER A 219 -17.22 3.33 10.46
N ARG A 220 -17.39 2.73 11.63
CA ARG A 220 -18.67 2.82 12.37
C ARG A 220 -19.02 4.26 12.72
N LYS A 221 -18.04 5.04 13.17
CA LYS A 221 -18.19 6.46 13.53
C LYS A 221 -18.70 7.32 12.35
N ILE A 222 -18.21 7.06 11.14
CA ILE A 222 -18.62 7.76 9.91
C ILE A 222 -20.10 7.45 9.54
N LYS A 223 -20.60 6.25 9.87
CA LYS A 223 -22.00 5.87 9.62
C LYS A 223 -22.99 6.59 10.55
N GLU A 224 -22.60 6.82 11.78
CA GLU A 224 -23.44 7.49 12.78
C GLU A 224 -23.67 8.97 12.41
N GLU A 225 -22.64 9.68 11.98
CA GLU A 225 -22.73 11.07 11.53
C GLU A 225 -23.62 11.23 10.27
N GLY A 226 -23.52 10.31 9.30
CA GLY A 226 -24.35 10.36 8.08
C GLY A 226 -25.83 10.05 8.30
N GLN A 227 -26.19 9.35 9.37
CA GLN A 227 -27.60 9.07 9.72
C GLN A 227 -28.25 10.23 10.50
N GLU A 228 -27.48 11.05 11.19
CA GLU A 228 -27.98 12.24 11.87
C GLU A 228 -28.30 13.37 10.87
N GLU A 229 -27.53 13.54 9.80
CA GLU A 229 -27.83 14.52 8.75
C GLU A 229 -29.09 14.18 7.95
N GLU A 230 -29.37 12.88 7.67
CA GLU A 230 -30.59 12.47 6.99
C GLU A 230 -31.85 12.61 7.89
N ARG A 231 -31.73 12.51 9.21
CA ARG A 231 -32.85 12.71 10.15
C ARG A 231 -33.12 14.18 10.46
N GLY A 232 -32.19 15.07 10.23
CA GLY A 232 -32.32 16.52 10.44
C GLY A 232 -32.96 17.27 9.29
N SER A 233 -33.16 16.66 8.11
CA SER A 233 -33.76 17.29 6.94
C SER A 233 -35.28 17.08 6.78
N ASP A 234 -35.92 16.34 7.69
CA ASP A 234 -37.36 16.06 7.67
C ASP A 234 -38.13 16.76 8.80
N VAL A 235 -37.73 17.98 9.18
CA VAL A 235 -38.53 18.83 10.11
C VAL A 235 -38.88 20.16 9.49
#